data_68b78c2a53da406f3a1762fd5a19f79c
#
_entry.id   68b78c2a53da406f3a1762fd5a19f79c
#
_cell.length_a   1.000
_cell.length_b   1.000
_cell.length_c   1.000
_cell.angle_alpha   90.00
_cell.angle_beta   90.00
_cell.angle_gamma   90.00
#
_symmetry.space_group_name_H-M   'P 1'
#
loop_
_entity.id
_entity.type
_entity.pdbx_description
1 polymer ?
#
loop_
_entity_poly.entity_id
_entity_poly.type
_entity_poly.pdbx_seq_one_letter_code
_entity_poly.pdbx_strand_id
1 'polypeptide(L)'
;MNQGAWIRVHERVAGKAEQPTRENIRGVSVAVQISPYDQPQAFRGFYIPERGVFRIEFKYLDEELGELQPADKMVSLELGKYSRKLLAIEVAVDQHNVKVVELQLVNNVLQLADETVKDLQTRASRPNARLNYRAVDEVLQQGKANPGALVSA
;
A
#
# COMPACT_ATOMS: atom_id res chain seq x y z
N MET A 1 7.73 -17.98 11.78
CA MET A 1 7.35 -16.57 11.86
C MET A 1 5.94 -16.41 11.34
N ASN A 2 5.11 -15.67 12.06
CA ASN A 2 3.73 -15.46 11.66
C ASN A 2 3.63 -14.29 10.68
N GLN A 3 3.11 -14.57 9.51
CA GLN A 3 2.59 -13.52 8.66
C GLN A 3 1.27 -13.07 9.27
N GLY A 4 1.04 -11.77 9.34
CA GLY A 4 -0.21 -11.24 9.88
C GLY A 4 -1.42 -11.76 9.12
N ALA A 5 -2.56 -11.82 9.80
CA ALA A 5 -3.82 -12.17 9.16
C ALA A 5 -4.23 -11.08 8.16
N TRP A 6 -4.90 -11.49 7.09
CA TRP A 6 -5.47 -10.55 6.14
C TRP A 6 -6.58 -9.72 6.77
N ILE A 7 -6.49 -8.42 6.62
CA ILE A 7 -7.50 -7.46 7.09
C ILE A 7 -8.30 -7.02 5.88
N ARG A 8 -9.61 -7.24 5.94
CA ARG A 8 -10.49 -6.85 4.85
C ARG A 8 -10.59 -5.33 4.75
N VAL A 9 -10.51 -4.81 3.52
CA VAL A 9 -10.74 -3.38 3.26
C VAL A 9 -12.23 -3.08 3.51
N HIS A 10 -12.52 -2.04 4.32
CA HIS A 10 -13.89 -1.65 4.63
C HIS A 10 -14.59 -1.10 3.39
N GLU A 11 -15.89 -1.34 3.28
CA GLU A 11 -16.70 -0.84 2.17
C GLU A 11 -16.64 0.68 2.03
N ARG A 12 -16.58 1.41 3.15
CA ARG A 12 -16.45 2.87 3.14
C ARG A 12 -15.14 3.32 2.48
N VAL A 13 -14.05 2.61 2.74
CA VAL A 13 -12.74 2.89 2.15
C VAL A 13 -12.76 2.56 0.66
N ALA A 14 -13.29 1.39 0.29
CA ALA A 14 -13.45 0.98 -1.10
C ALA A 14 -14.33 1.98 -1.87
N GLY A 15 -15.44 2.42 -1.27
CA GLY A 15 -16.33 3.40 -1.86
C GLY A 15 -15.66 4.72 -2.19
N LYS A 16 -14.75 5.20 -1.32
CA LYS A 16 -13.96 6.40 -1.60
C LYS A 16 -13.05 6.21 -2.80
N ALA A 17 -12.37 5.06 -2.88
CA ALA A 17 -11.46 4.76 -3.97
C ALA A 17 -12.21 4.63 -5.31
N GLU A 18 -13.46 4.17 -5.28
CA GLU A 18 -14.28 3.95 -6.47
C GLU A 18 -14.85 5.25 -7.06
N GLN A 19 -14.80 6.37 -6.34
CA GLN A 19 -15.34 7.62 -6.85
C GLN A 19 -14.62 8.07 -8.12
N PRO A 20 -15.36 8.43 -9.19
CA PRO A 20 -14.74 8.91 -10.42
C PRO A 20 -13.88 10.14 -10.19
N THR A 21 -12.76 10.22 -10.87
CA THR A 21 -11.83 11.34 -10.82
C THR A 21 -11.76 11.98 -12.20
N ARG A 22 -11.70 13.31 -12.26
CA ARG A 22 -11.46 14.02 -13.52
C ARG A 22 -9.96 14.04 -13.81
N GLU A 23 -9.61 13.57 -14.99
CA GLU A 23 -8.23 13.57 -15.47
C GLU A 23 -8.15 14.34 -16.78
N ASN A 24 -7.06 15.09 -16.97
CA ASN A 24 -6.76 15.72 -18.24
C ASN A 24 -5.87 14.78 -19.04
N ILE A 25 -6.42 14.26 -20.12
CA ILE A 25 -5.70 13.35 -21.01
C ILE A 25 -5.63 14.04 -22.37
N ARG A 26 -4.43 14.48 -22.78
CA ARG A 26 -4.18 15.17 -24.05
C ARG A 26 -5.10 16.38 -24.25
N GLY A 27 -5.30 17.18 -23.20
CA GLY A 27 -6.14 18.36 -23.24
C GLY A 27 -7.63 18.13 -23.08
N VAL A 28 -8.05 16.87 -22.94
CA VAL A 28 -9.47 16.52 -22.73
C VAL A 28 -9.71 16.13 -21.29
N SER A 29 -10.73 16.71 -20.68
CA SER A 29 -11.17 16.32 -19.33
C SER A 29 -12.03 15.06 -19.42
N VAL A 30 -11.54 13.97 -18.80
CA VAL A 30 -12.19 12.67 -18.84
C VAL A 30 -12.47 12.21 -17.42
N ALA A 31 -13.65 11.64 -17.18
CA ALA A 31 -13.97 10.98 -15.92
C ALA A 31 -13.32 9.59 -15.96
N VAL A 32 -12.49 9.29 -14.96
CA VAL A 32 -11.78 8.01 -14.86
C VAL A 32 -12.22 7.32 -13.57
N GLN A 33 -12.48 6.04 -13.66
CA GLN A 33 -12.88 5.21 -12.52
C GLN A 33 -11.92 4.04 -12.40
N ILE A 34 -11.61 3.65 -11.15
CA ILE A 34 -10.71 2.54 -10.90
C ILE A 34 -11.33 1.21 -11.35
N SER A 35 -10.49 0.36 -11.95
CA SER A 35 -10.86 -1.01 -12.23
C SER A 35 -10.92 -1.82 -10.93
N PRO A 36 -11.89 -2.75 -10.76
CA PRO A 36 -11.91 -3.63 -9.58
C PRO A 36 -10.62 -4.42 -9.39
N TYR A 37 -9.91 -4.72 -10.49
CA TYR A 37 -8.62 -5.44 -10.42
C TYR A 37 -7.48 -4.59 -9.86
N ASP A 38 -7.63 -3.26 -9.88
CA ASP A 38 -6.61 -2.34 -9.36
C ASP A 38 -6.92 -1.88 -7.94
N GLN A 39 -8.00 -2.38 -7.35
CA GLN A 39 -8.43 -2.01 -6.01
C GLN A 39 -8.07 -3.11 -5.01
N PRO A 40 -7.30 -2.80 -3.95
CA PRO A 40 -6.99 -3.79 -2.93
C PRO A 40 -8.25 -4.28 -2.22
N GLN A 41 -8.34 -5.61 -2.02
CA GLN A 41 -9.45 -6.25 -1.32
C GLN A 41 -9.13 -6.45 0.17
N ALA A 42 -7.87 -6.65 0.47
CA ALA A 42 -7.38 -6.88 1.81
C ALA A 42 -5.92 -6.44 1.92
N PHE A 43 -5.43 -6.31 3.13
CA PHE A 43 -4.03 -5.99 3.39
C PHE A 43 -3.58 -6.69 4.65
N ARG A 44 -2.27 -6.83 4.81
CA ARG A 44 -1.67 -7.39 6.03
C ARG A 44 -0.29 -6.80 6.22
N GLY A 45 0.22 -6.90 7.46
CA GLY A 45 1.56 -6.46 7.76
C GLY A 45 2.29 -7.46 8.64
N PHE A 46 3.58 -7.60 8.45
CA PHE A 46 4.43 -8.46 9.27
C PHE A 46 5.89 -8.04 9.18
N TYR A 47 6.62 -8.37 10.23
CA TYR A 47 8.05 -8.10 10.31
C TYR A 47 8.84 -9.28 9.73
N ILE A 48 9.87 -8.97 8.93
CA ILE A 48 10.77 -9.97 8.35
C ILE A 48 12.15 -9.78 9.00
N PRO A 49 12.50 -10.60 10.02
CA PRO A 49 13.75 -10.40 10.77
C PRO A 49 15.00 -10.58 9.90
N GLU A 50 14.95 -11.47 8.93
CA GLU A 50 16.10 -11.76 8.06
C GLU A 50 16.56 -10.53 7.27
N ARG A 51 15.65 -9.60 7.01
CA ARG A 51 15.93 -8.38 6.26
C ARG A 51 15.74 -7.11 7.07
N GLY A 52 15.27 -7.23 8.31
CA GLY A 52 15.02 -6.06 9.15
C GLY A 52 14.00 -5.09 8.58
N VAL A 53 12.96 -5.60 7.92
CA VAL A 53 11.92 -4.77 7.33
C VAL A 53 10.54 -5.16 7.85
N PHE A 54 9.65 -4.18 7.92
CA PHE A 54 8.22 -4.42 8.09
C PHE A 54 7.58 -4.35 6.72
N ARG A 55 6.88 -5.40 6.33
CA ARG A 55 6.25 -5.51 5.02
C ARG A 55 4.75 -5.37 5.14
N ILE A 56 4.15 -4.51 4.31
CA ILE A 56 2.70 -4.37 4.16
C ILE A 56 2.35 -4.90 2.78
N GLU A 57 1.47 -5.89 2.73
CA GLU A 57 1.03 -6.51 1.48
C GLU A 57 -0.41 -6.16 1.18
N PHE A 58 -0.71 -5.99 -0.10
CA PHE A 58 -2.05 -5.73 -0.60
C PHE A 58 -2.51 -6.91 -1.46
N LYS A 59 -3.73 -7.37 -1.21
CA LYS A 59 -4.32 -8.48 -1.96
C LYS A 59 -5.31 -7.93 -2.98
N TYR A 60 -5.16 -8.39 -4.22
CA TYR A 60 -6.03 -8.00 -5.34
C TYR A 60 -6.83 -9.20 -5.82
N LEU A 61 -7.82 -8.95 -6.71
CA LEU A 61 -8.63 -10.03 -7.29
C LEU A 61 -7.79 -10.97 -8.15
N ASP A 62 -6.77 -10.45 -8.83
CA ASP A 62 -5.82 -11.24 -9.61
C ASP A 62 -4.44 -11.22 -8.95
N GLU A 63 -3.59 -12.15 -9.33
CA GLU A 63 -2.20 -12.21 -8.88
C GLU A 63 -1.27 -11.74 -9.99
N GLU A 64 -0.19 -11.09 -9.61
CA GLU A 64 0.81 -10.60 -10.54
C GLU A 64 2.19 -10.70 -9.91
N LEU A 65 3.19 -11.02 -10.70
CA LEU A 65 4.57 -10.97 -10.26
C LEU A 65 4.99 -9.52 -10.05
N GLY A 66 5.65 -9.27 -8.93
CA GLY A 66 6.12 -7.95 -8.57
C GLY A 66 7.63 -7.82 -8.66
N GLU A 67 8.07 -6.57 -8.78
CA GLU A 67 9.47 -6.19 -8.73
C GLU A 67 9.67 -5.22 -7.58
N LEU A 68 10.59 -5.53 -6.68
CA LEU A 68 10.93 -4.68 -5.56
C LEU A 68 11.87 -3.57 -6.01
N GLN A 69 11.53 -2.32 -5.72
CA GLN A 69 12.31 -1.15 -6.11
C GLN A 69 12.49 -0.22 -4.92
N PRO A 70 13.71 0.31 -4.70
CA PRO A 70 13.88 1.32 -3.66
C PRO A 70 13.14 2.60 -4.03
N ALA A 71 12.41 3.16 -3.08
CA ALA A 71 11.71 4.43 -3.26
C ALA A 71 12.41 5.55 -2.51
N ASP A 72 13.03 5.19 -1.39
CA ASP A 72 13.72 6.13 -0.52
C ASP A 72 14.72 5.32 0.33
N LYS A 73 15.45 5.95 1.24
CA LYS A 73 16.44 5.27 2.07
C LYS A 73 15.87 4.12 2.90
N MET A 74 14.65 4.28 3.38
CA MET A 74 14.04 3.31 4.29
C MET A 74 12.87 2.56 3.66
N VAL A 75 12.39 2.98 2.50
CA VAL A 75 11.17 2.43 1.90
C VAL A 75 11.45 1.84 0.54
N SER A 76 11.01 0.60 0.34
CA SER A 76 11.00 -0.06 -0.96
C SER A 76 9.57 -0.41 -1.33
N LEU A 77 9.27 -0.39 -2.63
CA LEU A 77 7.95 -0.68 -3.15
C LEU A 77 8.03 -1.90 -4.07
N GLU A 78 7.08 -2.82 -3.91
CA GLU A 78 6.92 -3.91 -4.85
C GLU A 78 5.78 -3.52 -5.80
N LEU A 79 6.14 -3.30 -7.06
CA LEU A 79 5.20 -2.91 -8.10
C LEU A 79 4.95 -4.08 -9.04
N GLY A 80 3.72 -4.21 -9.51
CA GLY A 80 3.38 -5.21 -10.51
C GLY A 80 4.22 -5.03 -11.76
N LYS A 81 4.74 -6.13 -12.29
CA LYS A 81 5.67 -6.11 -13.41
C LYS A 81 5.07 -5.46 -14.66
N TYR A 82 3.78 -5.68 -14.87
CA TYR A 82 3.07 -5.16 -16.05
C TYR A 82 2.12 -4.02 -15.72
N SER A 83 1.29 -4.19 -14.69
CA SER A 83 0.29 -3.20 -14.32
C SER A 83 0.87 -2.00 -13.60
N ARG A 84 2.01 -2.16 -12.95
CA ARG A 84 2.63 -1.17 -12.06
C ARG A 84 1.81 -0.86 -10.82
N LYS A 85 0.80 -1.66 -10.52
CA LYS A 85 0.04 -1.47 -9.28
C LYS A 85 0.90 -1.86 -8.08
N LEU A 86 0.61 -1.25 -6.96
CA LEU A 86 1.39 -1.43 -5.74
C LEU A 86 0.96 -2.71 -5.03
N LEU A 87 1.88 -3.68 -4.98
CA LEU A 87 1.62 -4.99 -4.38
C LEU A 87 2.06 -5.05 -2.93
N ALA A 88 3.12 -4.35 -2.56
CA ALA A 88 3.63 -4.34 -1.19
C ALA A 88 4.52 -3.14 -0.95
N ILE A 89 4.65 -2.79 0.34
CA ILE A 89 5.56 -1.74 0.81
C ILE A 89 6.43 -2.37 1.88
N GLU A 90 7.74 -2.16 1.78
CA GLU A 90 8.68 -2.60 2.80
C GLU A 90 9.38 -1.39 3.41
N VAL A 91 9.32 -1.30 4.72
CA VAL A 91 9.95 -0.21 5.47
C VAL A 91 11.04 -0.79 6.36
N ALA A 92 12.27 -0.28 6.21
CA ALA A 92 13.39 -0.70 7.04
C ALA A 92 13.12 -0.28 8.48
N VAL A 93 13.34 -1.21 9.40
CA VAL A 93 13.17 -0.99 10.83
C VAL A 93 14.56 -0.88 11.46
N ASP A 94 14.87 0.30 12.00
CA ASP A 94 16.17 0.59 12.62
C ASP A 94 16.24 0.02 14.04
N GLN A 95 15.88 -1.26 14.18
CA GLN A 95 15.97 -1.99 15.44
C GLN A 95 16.44 -3.40 15.15
N HIS A 96 17.54 -3.78 15.80
CA HIS A 96 18.01 -5.15 15.73
C HIS A 96 17.22 -6.03 16.69
N ASN A 97 16.95 -7.26 16.29
CA ASN A 97 16.30 -8.27 17.13
C ASN A 97 14.90 -7.86 17.63
N VAL A 98 14.05 -7.39 16.73
CA VAL A 98 12.65 -7.13 17.06
C VAL A 98 11.98 -8.46 17.42
N LYS A 99 11.67 -8.66 18.69
CA LYS A 99 10.98 -9.86 19.18
C LYS A 99 9.48 -9.69 19.20
N VAL A 100 9.04 -8.46 19.43
CA VAL A 100 7.63 -8.10 19.49
C VAL A 100 7.44 -6.86 18.64
N VAL A 101 6.45 -6.90 17.76
CA VAL A 101 6.07 -5.73 16.98
C VAL A 101 5.21 -4.82 17.85
N GLU A 102 5.73 -3.65 18.18
CA GLU A 102 5.03 -2.68 19.01
C GLU A 102 4.17 -1.74 18.17
N LEU A 103 3.16 -1.17 18.81
CA LEU A 103 2.25 -0.22 18.18
C LEU A 103 2.99 1.01 17.63
N GLN A 104 3.98 1.50 18.37
CA GLN A 104 4.82 2.63 17.96
C GLN A 104 5.52 2.33 16.63
N LEU A 105 6.07 1.13 16.49
CA LEU A 105 6.76 0.70 15.28
C LEU A 105 5.79 0.69 14.10
N VAL A 106 4.61 0.14 14.27
CA VAL A 106 3.58 0.07 13.22
C VAL A 106 3.14 1.48 12.82
N ASN A 107 2.93 2.38 13.78
CA ASN A 107 2.58 3.76 13.48
C ASN A 107 3.66 4.46 12.64
N ASN A 108 4.92 4.26 12.97
CA ASN A 108 6.04 4.83 12.22
C ASN A 108 6.11 4.27 10.80
N VAL A 109 5.92 2.97 10.66
CA VAL A 109 5.88 2.30 9.35
C VAL A 109 4.74 2.84 8.49
N LEU A 110 3.55 2.94 9.05
CA LEU A 110 2.38 3.44 8.32
C LEU A 110 2.58 4.90 7.88
N GLN A 111 3.22 5.71 8.71
CA GLN A 111 3.50 7.10 8.36
C GLN A 111 4.46 7.19 7.17
N LEU A 112 5.54 6.43 7.19
CA LEU A 112 6.51 6.41 6.09
C LEU A 112 5.89 5.84 4.81
N ALA A 113 5.10 4.78 4.94
CA ALA A 113 4.40 4.17 3.81
C ALA A 113 3.43 5.18 3.16
N ASP A 114 2.65 5.87 3.97
CA ASP A 114 1.68 6.86 3.50
C ASP A 114 2.37 8.01 2.75
N GLU A 115 3.43 8.55 3.30
CA GLU A 115 4.21 9.62 2.64
C GLU A 115 4.75 9.17 1.30
N THR A 116 5.27 7.94 1.23
CA THR A 116 5.82 7.39 0.00
C THR A 116 4.75 7.17 -1.05
N VAL A 117 3.59 6.65 -0.66
CA VAL A 117 2.47 6.42 -1.59
C VAL A 117 1.91 7.74 -2.12
N LYS A 118 1.78 8.76 -1.27
CA LYS A 118 1.35 10.09 -1.71
C LYS A 118 2.31 10.70 -2.74
N ASP A 119 3.61 10.55 -2.51
CA ASP A 119 4.61 10.99 -3.45
C ASP A 119 4.53 10.22 -4.77
N LEU A 120 4.36 8.91 -4.70
CA LEU A 120 4.19 8.06 -5.86
C LEU A 120 2.96 8.45 -6.67
N GLN A 121 1.84 8.72 -5.99
CA GLN A 121 0.59 9.17 -6.61
C GLN A 121 0.80 10.48 -7.37
N THR A 122 1.50 11.43 -6.78
CA THR A 122 1.78 12.73 -7.38
C THR A 122 2.63 12.60 -8.64
N ARG A 123 3.58 11.67 -8.66
CA ARG A 123 4.51 11.47 -9.77
C ARG A 123 4.00 10.54 -10.87
N ALA A 124 2.89 9.83 -10.62
CA ALA A 124 2.37 8.87 -11.58
C ALA A 124 1.85 9.56 -12.84
N SER A 125 2.33 9.12 -14.00
CA SER A 125 1.94 9.67 -15.30
C SER A 125 0.70 8.97 -15.89
N ARG A 126 0.47 7.70 -15.50
CA ARG A 126 -0.65 6.91 -16.01
C ARG A 126 -1.85 7.07 -15.08
N PRO A 127 -3.05 7.38 -15.61
CA PRO A 127 -4.25 7.50 -14.78
C PRO A 127 -4.58 6.24 -13.99
N ASN A 128 -4.43 5.06 -14.59
CA ASN A 128 -4.72 3.78 -13.92
C ASN A 128 -3.80 3.56 -12.72
N ALA A 129 -2.50 3.82 -12.88
CA ALA A 129 -1.55 3.72 -11.78
C ALA A 129 -1.89 4.71 -10.67
N ARG A 130 -2.21 5.94 -11.02
CA ARG A 130 -2.57 6.98 -10.05
C ARG A 130 -3.80 6.60 -9.25
N LEU A 131 -4.82 6.03 -9.89
CA LEU A 131 -6.02 5.56 -9.21
C LEU A 131 -5.71 4.41 -8.26
N ASN A 132 -4.84 3.48 -8.68
CA ASN A 132 -4.40 2.41 -7.80
C ASN A 132 -3.68 2.96 -6.55
N TYR A 133 -2.74 3.89 -6.74
CA TYR A 133 -2.00 4.47 -5.62
C TYR A 133 -2.92 5.24 -4.67
N ARG A 134 -3.94 5.92 -5.21
CA ARG A 134 -4.98 6.56 -4.39
C ARG A 134 -5.74 5.54 -3.56
N ALA A 135 -6.12 4.42 -4.18
CA ALA A 135 -6.82 3.34 -3.47
C ALA A 135 -5.95 2.75 -2.35
N VAL A 136 -4.67 2.52 -2.63
CA VAL A 136 -3.72 2.04 -1.61
C VAL A 136 -3.60 3.04 -0.47
N ASP A 137 -3.53 4.33 -0.75
CA ASP A 137 -3.49 5.37 0.28
C ASP A 137 -4.73 5.31 1.19
N GLU A 138 -5.91 5.13 0.61
CA GLU A 138 -7.14 4.97 1.40
C GLU A 138 -7.09 3.74 2.31
N VAL A 139 -6.51 2.64 1.82
CA VAL A 139 -6.30 1.43 2.64
C VAL A 139 -5.32 1.71 3.78
N LEU A 140 -4.26 2.46 3.53
CA LEU A 140 -3.31 2.85 4.58
C LEU A 140 -3.98 3.73 5.64
N GLN A 141 -4.94 4.58 5.26
CA GLN A 141 -5.73 5.35 6.23
C GLN A 141 -6.55 4.44 7.14
N GLN A 142 -7.11 3.36 6.59
CA GLN A 142 -7.78 2.34 7.42
C GLN A 142 -6.80 1.72 8.42
N GLY A 143 -5.59 1.39 7.98
CA GLY A 143 -4.54 0.87 8.84
C GLY A 143 -4.16 1.84 9.95
N LYS A 144 -4.04 3.11 9.63
CA LYS A 144 -3.74 4.17 10.61
C LYS A 144 -4.85 4.33 11.66
N ALA A 145 -6.11 4.13 11.25
CA ALA A 145 -7.25 4.22 12.15
C ALA A 145 -7.29 3.05 13.14
N ASN A 146 -6.72 1.91 12.77
CA ASN A 146 -6.66 0.74 13.64
C ASN A 146 -5.31 0.01 13.50
N PRO A 147 -4.21 0.66 13.92
CA PRO A 147 -2.88 0.05 13.77
C PRO A 147 -2.70 -1.22 14.61
N GLY A 148 -3.49 -1.39 15.68
CA GLY A 148 -3.46 -2.59 16.50
C GLY A 148 -3.76 -3.86 15.70
N ALA A 149 -4.54 -3.78 14.64
CA ALA A 149 -4.83 -4.92 13.78
C ALA A 149 -3.58 -5.45 13.05
N LEU A 150 -2.59 -4.59 12.82
CA LEU A 150 -1.31 -4.97 12.21
C LEU A 150 -0.29 -5.47 13.24
N VAL A 151 -0.55 -5.26 14.52
CA VAL A 151 0.29 -5.76 15.62
C VAL A 151 -0.09 -7.17 16.00
N SER A 152 -1.38 -7.47 16.01
CA SER A 152 -1.88 -8.81 16.34
C SER A 152 -1.72 -9.74 15.14
N ALA A 153 -0.74 -10.57 15.23
CA ALA A 153 -0.45 -11.57 14.22
C ALA A 153 -1.20 -12.88 14.51
#